data_b0c00f0408bb50791c109e263b5c0840
#
_entry.id   b0c00f0408bb50791c109e263b5c0840
#
_cell.length_a   1.000
_cell.length_b   1.000
_cell.length_c   1.000
_cell.angle_alpha   90.00
_cell.angle_beta   90.00
_cell.angle_gamma   90.00
#
_symmetry.space_group_name_H-M   'P 1'
#
loop_
_entity.id
_entity.type
_entity.pdbx_description
1 polymer ?
#
loop_
_entity_poly.entity_id
_entity_poly.type
_entity_poly.pdbx_seq_one_letter_code
_entity_poly.pdbx_strand_id
1 'polypeptide(L)'
;AWMQHIWRQPYDKNGEKAAQGKVLPDLLASLLDHPYFSRPYPKSTGRELFSLSWLQGRLKGNEKPEDVIRTLVLYTAQTIFDATKQAAPAIHNLYICGGGIRNPVLMQDLETLFSPDTKLHSTAKLHLDPQWVEAAAFAWLAACWCNQVPSNPHHATGAHSHRILGSGHYGN
;
A
#
# COMPACT_ATOMS: atom_id res chain seq x y z
N ALA A 1 0.33 -12.38 4.81
CA ALA A 1 1.25 -13.52 4.91
C ALA A 1 1.63 -13.80 6.37
N TRP A 2 2.26 -12.85 7.13
CA TRP A 2 2.73 -13.07 8.51
C TRP A 2 1.61 -13.45 9.46
N MET A 3 0.51 -12.70 9.49
CA MET A 3 -0.68 -13.03 10.31
C MET A 3 -1.21 -14.44 10.04
N GLN A 4 -1.31 -14.83 8.78
CA GLN A 4 -1.74 -16.18 8.42
C GLN A 4 -0.75 -17.25 8.86
N HIS A 5 0.55 -16.97 8.77
CA HIS A 5 1.59 -17.92 9.17
C HIS A 5 1.60 -18.18 10.68
N ILE A 6 1.55 -17.14 11.50
CA ILE A 6 1.68 -17.22 12.96
C ILE A 6 0.34 -17.51 13.65
N TRP A 7 -0.70 -16.70 13.35
CA TRP A 7 -1.97 -16.73 14.10
C TRP A 7 -3.12 -17.37 13.33
N ARG A 8 -2.90 -17.85 12.09
CA ARG A 8 -3.97 -18.39 11.21
C ARG A 8 -5.09 -17.38 10.94
N GLN A 9 -4.79 -16.11 10.99
CA GLN A 9 -5.71 -15.02 10.75
C GLN A 9 -5.41 -14.35 9.40
N PRO A 10 -6.42 -13.90 8.64
CA PRO A 10 -6.21 -13.31 7.31
C PRO A 10 -5.51 -11.95 7.38
N TYR A 11 -5.72 -11.18 8.44
CA TYR A 11 -5.14 -9.86 8.66
C TYR A 11 -5.12 -9.51 10.16
N ASP A 12 -4.37 -8.47 10.54
CA ASP A 12 -4.33 -7.91 11.89
C ASP A 12 -5.52 -6.95 12.08
N LYS A 13 -6.58 -7.47 12.70
CA LYS A 13 -7.81 -6.69 12.93
C LYS A 13 -7.50 -5.51 13.86
N ASN A 14 -7.79 -4.29 13.38
CA ASN A 14 -7.54 -3.03 14.09
C ASN A 14 -6.09 -2.83 14.56
N GLY A 15 -5.12 -3.55 13.97
CA GLY A 15 -3.72 -3.46 14.40
C GLY A 15 -3.44 -4.03 15.81
N GLU A 16 -4.31 -4.91 16.33
CA GLU A 16 -4.23 -5.41 17.71
C GLU A 16 -2.91 -6.13 18.01
N LYS A 17 -2.36 -6.87 17.06
CA LYS A 17 -1.07 -7.55 17.23
C LYS A 17 0.10 -6.59 17.09
N ALA A 18 0.04 -5.69 16.12
CA ALA A 18 1.05 -4.66 15.93
C ALA A 18 1.14 -3.72 17.15
N ALA A 19 0.01 -3.37 17.76
CA ALA A 19 -0.02 -2.51 18.97
C ALA A 19 0.68 -3.12 20.19
N GLN A 20 0.81 -4.45 20.26
CA GLN A 20 1.49 -5.15 21.34
C GLN A 20 3.00 -5.27 21.15
N GLY A 21 3.48 -5.06 19.93
CA GLY A 21 4.88 -5.21 19.56
C GLY A 21 5.68 -3.92 19.65
N LYS A 22 7.01 -4.09 19.53
CA LYS A 22 7.97 -3.00 19.40
C LYS A 22 8.64 -3.07 18.04
N VAL A 23 8.99 -1.91 17.51
CA VAL A 23 9.78 -1.85 16.28
C VAL A 23 11.15 -2.45 16.51
N LEU A 24 11.59 -3.30 15.59
CA LEU A 24 12.91 -3.89 15.51
C LEU A 24 13.75 -3.07 14.50
N PRO A 25 14.66 -2.18 14.96
CA PRO A 25 15.36 -1.26 14.06
C PRO A 25 16.20 -1.98 12.99
N ASP A 26 16.92 -3.04 13.37
CA ASP A 26 17.75 -3.82 12.44
C ASP A 26 16.90 -4.48 11.35
N LEU A 27 15.73 -5.02 11.73
CA LEU A 27 14.80 -5.63 10.78
C LEU A 27 14.24 -4.55 9.85
N LEU A 28 13.78 -3.42 10.38
CA LEU A 28 13.26 -2.31 9.58
C LEU A 28 14.29 -1.83 8.55
N ALA A 29 15.52 -1.61 8.98
CA ALA A 29 16.62 -1.22 8.08
C ALA A 29 16.84 -2.26 6.97
N SER A 30 16.89 -3.54 7.33
CA SER A 30 17.06 -4.64 6.37
C SER A 30 15.88 -4.74 5.37
N LEU A 31 14.64 -4.43 5.80
CA LEU A 31 13.47 -4.44 4.93
C LEU A 31 13.49 -3.26 3.94
N LEU A 32 13.93 -2.07 4.40
CA LEU A 32 14.02 -0.87 3.59
C LEU A 32 15.21 -0.88 2.61
N ASP A 33 16.25 -1.65 2.91
CA ASP A 33 17.45 -1.83 2.06
C ASP A 33 17.18 -2.80 0.88
N HIS A 34 16.04 -2.66 0.21
CA HIS A 34 15.73 -3.45 -0.96
C HIS A 34 15.87 -2.61 -2.23
N PRO A 35 16.60 -3.08 -3.28
CA PRO A 35 16.87 -2.30 -4.49
C PRO A 35 15.64 -1.77 -5.23
N TYR A 36 14.46 -2.38 -5.01
CA TYR A 36 13.20 -1.90 -5.56
C TYR A 36 12.90 -0.46 -5.15
N PHE A 37 13.22 -0.06 -3.90
CA PHE A 37 12.86 1.27 -3.39
C PHE A 37 13.65 2.38 -4.05
N SER A 38 14.89 2.14 -4.46
CA SER A 38 15.75 3.09 -5.16
C SER A 38 15.47 3.21 -6.68
N ARG A 39 14.61 2.34 -7.25
CA ARG A 39 14.27 2.41 -8.67
C ARG A 39 13.49 3.69 -8.98
N PRO A 40 13.74 4.34 -10.14
CA PRO A 40 12.95 5.47 -10.59
C PRO A 40 11.52 5.05 -10.97
N TYR A 41 10.59 5.99 -10.98
CA TYR A 41 9.25 5.82 -11.54
C TYR A 41 9.28 5.88 -13.08
N PRO A 42 8.31 5.17 -13.73
CA PRO A 42 7.29 4.28 -13.17
C PRO A 42 7.89 2.93 -12.75
N LYS A 43 7.48 2.42 -11.59
CA LYS A 43 7.90 1.10 -11.07
C LYS A 43 6.72 0.34 -10.50
N SER A 44 6.73 -0.97 -10.66
CA SER A 44 5.70 -1.86 -10.13
C SER A 44 6.34 -3.12 -9.52
N THR A 45 5.59 -3.79 -8.67
CA THR A 45 5.98 -5.07 -8.08
C THR A 45 4.73 -5.89 -7.79
N GLY A 46 4.91 -7.19 -7.69
CA GLY A 46 3.88 -8.13 -7.27
C GLY A 46 4.18 -8.73 -5.89
N ARG A 47 3.31 -9.64 -5.47
CA ARG A 47 3.39 -10.32 -4.16
C ARG A 47 4.60 -11.25 -4.04
N GLU A 48 5.17 -11.68 -5.16
CA GLU A 48 6.33 -12.54 -5.24
C GLU A 48 7.59 -11.89 -4.66
N LEU A 49 7.75 -10.58 -4.84
CA LEU A 49 8.95 -9.87 -4.41
C LEU A 49 9.01 -9.71 -2.88
N PHE A 50 7.89 -9.34 -2.26
CA PHE A 50 7.79 -9.15 -0.81
C PHE A 50 6.99 -10.30 -0.17
N SER A 51 7.48 -11.53 -0.40
CA SER A 51 6.83 -12.76 0.04
C SER A 51 7.15 -13.09 1.51
N LEU A 52 6.44 -14.09 2.07
CA LEU A 52 6.75 -14.58 3.41
C LEU A 52 8.18 -15.15 3.50
N SER A 53 8.64 -15.86 2.49
CA SER A 53 9.99 -16.39 2.45
C SER A 53 11.07 -15.30 2.41
N TRP A 54 10.79 -14.21 1.69
CA TRP A 54 11.65 -13.02 1.71
C TRP A 54 11.76 -12.40 3.11
N LEU A 55 10.66 -12.29 3.85
CA LEU A 55 10.67 -11.83 5.23
C LEU A 55 11.44 -12.79 6.14
N GLN A 56 11.14 -14.09 6.05
CA GLN A 56 11.78 -15.12 6.88
C GLN A 56 13.31 -15.14 6.71
N GLY A 57 13.80 -14.89 5.50
CA GLY A 57 15.25 -14.78 5.25
C GLY A 57 15.93 -13.57 5.92
N ARG A 58 15.18 -12.65 6.52
CA ARG A 58 15.67 -11.47 7.25
C ARG A 58 15.50 -11.57 8.76
N LEU A 59 14.80 -12.59 9.23
CA LEU A 59 14.61 -12.84 10.65
C LEU A 59 15.81 -13.64 11.20
N LYS A 60 16.18 -13.35 12.44
CA LYS A 60 17.20 -14.10 13.20
C LYS A 60 16.62 -15.36 13.85
N GLY A 61 15.28 -15.48 13.88
CA GLY A 61 14.55 -16.62 14.41
C GLY A 61 14.19 -16.57 15.90
N ASN A 62 14.55 -15.48 16.57
CA ASN A 62 14.26 -15.24 18.00
C ASN A 62 13.37 -14.03 18.25
N GLU A 63 12.88 -13.38 17.19
CA GLU A 63 12.00 -12.22 17.29
C GLU A 63 10.61 -12.62 17.79
N LYS A 64 10.03 -11.80 18.65
CA LYS A 64 8.63 -11.95 19.02
C LYS A 64 7.73 -11.67 17.80
N PRO A 65 6.74 -12.50 17.55
CA PRO A 65 5.85 -12.32 16.39
C PRO A 65 5.16 -10.94 16.35
N GLU A 66 4.82 -10.38 17.52
CA GLU A 66 4.21 -9.06 17.65
C GLU A 66 5.19 -7.95 17.25
N ASP A 67 6.48 -8.09 17.54
CA ASP A 67 7.51 -7.12 17.16
C ASP A 67 7.73 -7.15 15.65
N VAL A 68 7.67 -8.32 15.04
CA VAL A 68 7.75 -8.47 13.57
C VAL A 68 6.58 -7.77 12.90
N ILE A 69 5.33 -8.02 13.31
CA ILE A 69 4.16 -7.37 12.70
C ILE A 69 4.17 -5.86 12.93
N ARG A 70 4.61 -5.38 14.14
CA ARG A 70 4.77 -3.95 14.42
C ARG A 70 5.78 -3.32 13.47
N THR A 71 6.90 -3.99 13.22
CA THR A 71 7.93 -3.52 12.29
C THR A 71 7.42 -3.48 10.85
N LEU A 72 6.63 -4.49 10.43
CA LEU A 72 6.02 -4.52 9.11
C LEU A 72 4.99 -3.40 8.90
N VAL A 73 4.26 -3.00 9.95
CA VAL A 73 3.34 -1.84 9.88
C VAL A 73 4.12 -0.55 9.67
N LEU A 74 5.19 -0.32 10.44
CA LEU A 74 6.04 0.88 10.26
C LEU A 74 6.76 0.84 8.90
N TYR A 75 7.25 -0.31 8.46
CA TYR A 75 7.82 -0.49 7.12
C TYR A 75 6.83 -0.08 6.03
N THR A 76 5.55 -0.47 6.18
CA THR A 76 4.48 -0.06 5.25
C THR A 76 4.30 1.46 5.26
N ALA A 77 4.20 2.07 6.45
CA ALA A 77 4.06 3.52 6.57
C ALA A 77 5.25 4.27 5.95
N GLN A 78 6.48 3.82 6.24
CA GLN A 78 7.71 4.43 5.71
C GLN A 78 7.78 4.35 4.18
N THR A 79 7.47 3.19 3.60
CA THR A 79 7.49 3.03 2.14
C THR A 79 6.42 3.87 1.43
N ILE A 80 5.24 4.06 2.05
CA ILE A 80 4.21 4.97 1.56
C ILE A 80 4.72 6.42 1.62
N PHE A 81 5.31 6.82 2.75
CA PHE A 81 5.86 8.15 2.93
C PHE A 81 6.94 8.47 1.88
N ASP A 82 7.95 7.60 1.75
CA ASP A 82 9.06 7.80 0.82
C ASP A 82 8.58 7.86 -0.63
N ALA A 83 7.68 6.95 -1.03
CA ALA A 83 7.09 6.95 -2.36
C ALA A 83 6.27 8.22 -2.63
N THR A 84 5.49 8.68 -1.66
CA THR A 84 4.68 9.90 -1.78
C THR A 84 5.56 11.14 -1.90
N LYS A 85 6.58 11.27 -1.06
CA LYS A 85 7.52 12.40 -1.11
C LYS A 85 8.34 12.43 -2.41
N GLN A 86 8.69 11.26 -2.95
CA GLN A 86 9.36 11.16 -4.24
C GLN A 86 8.45 11.59 -5.41
N ALA A 87 7.17 11.20 -5.38
CA ALA A 87 6.21 11.50 -6.45
C ALA A 87 5.63 12.92 -6.35
N ALA A 88 5.44 13.44 -5.13
CA ALA A 88 4.79 14.71 -4.84
C ALA A 88 5.43 15.40 -3.62
N PRO A 89 6.61 16.00 -3.75
CA PRO A 89 7.37 16.56 -2.62
C PRO A 89 6.63 17.62 -1.80
N ALA A 90 5.77 18.39 -2.45
CA ALA A 90 5.04 19.52 -1.84
C ALA A 90 3.56 19.20 -1.57
N ILE A 91 3.22 17.96 -1.26
CA ILE A 91 1.84 17.56 -0.99
C ILE A 91 1.36 18.10 0.37
N HIS A 92 0.18 18.72 0.41
CA HIS A 92 -0.46 19.21 1.62
C HIS A 92 -1.63 18.35 2.13
N ASN A 93 -2.25 17.56 1.24
CA ASN A 93 -3.35 16.70 1.59
C ASN A 93 -3.15 15.32 0.96
N LEU A 94 -3.24 14.27 1.76
CA LEU A 94 -3.16 12.87 1.32
C LEU A 94 -4.47 12.15 1.68
N TYR A 95 -5.15 11.60 0.68
CA TYR A 95 -6.38 10.85 0.86
C TYR A 95 -6.10 9.35 0.83
N ILE A 96 -6.48 8.67 1.91
CA ILE A 96 -6.21 7.25 2.12
C ILE A 96 -7.49 6.46 1.88
N CYS A 97 -7.37 5.33 1.17
CA CYS A 97 -8.43 4.38 0.89
C CYS A 97 -8.00 2.93 1.19
N GLY A 98 -8.95 2.01 1.08
CA GLY A 98 -8.73 0.59 1.29
C GLY A 98 -8.73 0.19 2.76
N GLY A 99 -8.48 -1.11 3.02
CA GLY A 99 -8.59 -1.70 4.36
C GLY A 99 -7.58 -1.19 5.39
N GLY A 100 -6.44 -0.68 4.94
CA GLY A 100 -5.39 -0.15 5.81
C GLY A 100 -5.82 1.01 6.70
N ILE A 101 -6.80 1.81 6.27
CA ILE A 101 -7.34 2.94 7.06
C ILE A 101 -7.98 2.47 8.40
N ARG A 102 -8.36 1.20 8.49
CA ARG A 102 -8.93 0.61 9.72
C ARG A 102 -7.87 0.14 10.70
N ASN A 103 -6.59 0.27 10.37
CA ASN A 103 -5.49 -0.06 11.27
C ASN A 103 -4.98 1.23 11.94
N PRO A 104 -5.35 1.49 13.21
CA PRO A 104 -4.96 2.73 13.89
C PRO A 104 -3.45 2.85 14.08
N VAL A 105 -2.72 1.74 14.21
CA VAL A 105 -1.25 1.76 14.32
C VAL A 105 -0.62 2.27 13.02
N LEU A 106 -1.09 1.79 11.88
CA LEU A 106 -0.63 2.27 10.57
C LEU A 106 -0.96 3.75 10.37
N MET A 107 -2.19 4.15 10.73
CA MET A 107 -2.62 5.54 10.59
C MET A 107 -1.80 6.47 11.48
N GLN A 108 -1.49 6.08 12.71
CA GLN A 108 -0.64 6.85 13.63
C GLN A 108 0.79 6.99 13.11
N ASP A 109 1.38 5.90 12.57
CA ASP A 109 2.70 5.97 11.96
C ASP A 109 2.70 6.93 10.75
N LEU A 110 1.70 6.86 9.89
CA LEU A 110 1.57 7.77 8.75
C LEU A 110 1.39 9.23 9.20
N GLU A 111 0.53 9.49 10.19
CA GLU A 111 0.37 10.84 10.75
C GLU A 111 1.68 11.40 11.29
N THR A 112 2.46 10.57 12.00
CA THR A 112 3.78 10.95 12.53
C THR A 112 4.76 11.30 11.41
N LEU A 113 4.80 10.49 10.35
CA LEU A 113 5.74 10.69 9.24
C LEU A 113 5.40 11.92 8.37
N PHE A 114 4.10 12.18 8.17
CA PHE A 114 3.64 13.26 7.31
C PHE A 114 3.46 14.61 8.03
N SER A 115 3.41 14.63 9.36
CA SER A 115 3.27 15.85 10.17
C SER A 115 4.55 16.70 10.14
N PRO A 116 4.45 18.06 10.20
CA PRO A 116 3.22 18.86 10.15
C PRO A 116 2.75 19.22 8.72
N ASP A 117 3.52 18.88 7.69
CA ASP A 117 3.39 19.43 6.34
C ASP A 117 2.18 18.92 5.56
N THR A 118 1.79 17.66 5.83
CA THR A 118 0.75 16.98 5.06
C THR A 118 -0.36 16.48 5.98
N LYS A 119 -1.61 16.84 5.66
CA LYS A 119 -2.80 16.34 6.38
C LYS A 119 -3.30 15.05 5.76
N LEU A 120 -3.54 14.07 6.61
CA LEU A 120 -4.13 12.80 6.20
C LEU A 120 -5.66 12.86 6.28
N HIS A 121 -6.31 12.31 5.27
CA HIS A 121 -7.78 12.26 5.17
C HIS A 121 -8.22 10.89 4.67
N SER A 122 -9.41 10.47 5.07
CA SER A 122 -10.11 9.38 4.38
C SER A 122 -10.73 9.88 3.08
N THR A 123 -10.81 9.04 2.05
CA THR A 123 -11.59 9.31 0.83
C THR A 123 -13.09 9.52 1.10
N ALA A 124 -13.59 9.11 2.27
CA ALA A 124 -14.95 9.46 2.71
C ALA A 124 -15.18 10.98 2.76
N LYS A 125 -14.15 11.79 3.01
CA LYS A 125 -14.21 13.26 2.94
C LYS A 125 -14.52 13.78 1.52
N LEU A 126 -14.24 12.96 0.51
CA LEU A 126 -14.56 13.22 -0.90
C LEU A 126 -15.86 12.50 -1.33
N HIS A 127 -16.71 12.10 -0.38
CA HIS A 127 -17.94 11.34 -0.62
C HIS A 127 -17.73 9.97 -1.29
N LEU A 128 -16.52 9.40 -1.17
CA LEU A 128 -16.20 8.07 -1.67
C LEU A 128 -15.73 7.19 -0.51
N ASP A 129 -16.53 6.19 -0.16
CA ASP A 129 -16.18 5.23 0.90
C ASP A 129 -14.82 4.58 0.59
N PRO A 130 -13.88 4.54 1.54
CA PRO A 130 -12.55 3.96 1.34
C PRO A 130 -12.56 2.51 0.84
N GLN A 131 -13.60 1.74 1.15
CA GLN A 131 -13.73 0.34 0.71
C GLN A 131 -14.27 0.21 -0.72
N TRP A 132 -14.84 1.28 -1.30
CA TRP A 132 -15.46 1.25 -2.63
C TRP A 132 -14.58 1.90 -3.71
N VAL A 133 -13.42 2.42 -3.37
CA VAL A 133 -12.54 3.10 -4.35
C VAL A 133 -12.15 2.18 -5.51
N GLU A 134 -11.78 0.93 -5.22
CA GLU A 134 -11.47 -0.07 -6.26
C GLU A 134 -12.70 -0.38 -7.14
N ALA A 135 -13.85 -0.65 -6.51
CA ALA A 135 -15.09 -0.93 -7.26
C ALA A 135 -15.50 0.27 -8.14
N ALA A 136 -15.38 1.49 -7.64
CA ALA A 136 -15.64 2.71 -8.40
C ALA A 136 -14.67 2.86 -9.57
N ALA A 137 -13.38 2.57 -9.37
CA ALA A 137 -12.38 2.60 -10.43
C ALA A 137 -12.69 1.59 -11.54
N PHE A 138 -13.06 0.35 -11.20
CA PHE A 138 -13.44 -0.66 -12.19
C PHE A 138 -14.74 -0.33 -12.90
N ALA A 139 -15.75 0.24 -12.21
CA ALA A 139 -16.97 0.72 -12.85
C ALA A 139 -16.69 1.85 -13.86
N TRP A 140 -15.79 2.78 -13.50
CA TRP A 140 -15.34 3.84 -14.39
C TRP A 140 -14.59 3.28 -15.62
N LEU A 141 -13.68 2.31 -15.42
CA LEU A 141 -12.98 1.65 -16.53
C LEU A 141 -13.94 0.93 -17.47
N ALA A 142 -14.96 0.24 -16.93
CA ALA A 142 -16.01 -0.39 -17.74
C ALA A 142 -16.80 0.64 -18.55
N ALA A 143 -17.18 1.77 -17.96
CA ALA A 143 -17.85 2.87 -18.65
C ALA A 143 -16.96 3.47 -19.75
N CYS A 144 -15.66 3.65 -19.51
CA CYS A 144 -14.70 4.09 -20.51
C CYS A 144 -14.61 3.11 -21.68
N TRP A 145 -14.57 1.80 -21.39
CA TRP A 145 -14.56 0.78 -22.43
C TRP A 145 -15.82 0.80 -23.29
N CYS A 146 -16.99 0.85 -22.67
CA CYS A 146 -18.29 0.92 -23.38
C CYS A 146 -18.38 2.17 -24.29
N ASN A 147 -17.83 3.29 -23.84
CA ASN A 147 -17.86 4.56 -24.60
C ASN A 147 -16.62 4.76 -25.50
N GLN A 148 -15.76 3.77 -25.61
CA GLN A 148 -14.52 3.81 -26.42
C GLN A 148 -13.61 4.98 -26.04
N VAL A 149 -13.54 5.32 -24.73
CA VAL A 149 -12.71 6.38 -24.19
C VAL A 149 -11.41 5.80 -23.67
N PRO A 150 -10.23 6.29 -24.12
CA PRO A 150 -8.95 5.90 -23.55
C PRO A 150 -8.87 6.22 -22.05
N SER A 151 -8.45 5.24 -21.24
CA SER A 151 -8.50 5.34 -19.78
C SER A 151 -7.19 4.97 -19.07
N ASN A 152 -6.14 4.63 -19.82
CA ASN A 152 -4.86 4.31 -19.21
C ASN A 152 -4.12 5.56 -18.72
N PRO A 153 -3.59 5.57 -17.48
CA PRO A 153 -2.72 6.62 -16.96
C PRO A 153 -1.30 6.43 -17.50
N HIS A 154 -1.09 6.68 -18.81
CA HIS A 154 0.17 6.34 -19.50
C HIS A 154 1.42 6.97 -18.85
N HIS A 155 1.31 8.17 -18.28
CA HIS A 155 2.42 8.80 -17.55
C HIS A 155 2.80 8.03 -16.27
N ALA A 156 1.83 7.39 -15.60
CA ALA A 156 2.08 6.62 -14.38
C ALA A 156 2.52 5.17 -14.67
N THR A 157 2.17 4.62 -15.82
CA THR A 157 2.43 3.22 -16.17
C THR A 157 3.60 3.01 -17.11
N GLY A 158 4.14 4.09 -17.70
CA GLY A 158 5.17 4.01 -18.73
C GLY A 158 4.66 3.54 -20.11
N ALA A 159 3.36 3.51 -20.33
CA ALA A 159 2.77 3.17 -21.62
C ALA A 159 3.05 4.27 -22.66
N HIS A 160 3.35 3.88 -23.89
CA HIS A 160 3.74 4.81 -24.94
C HIS A 160 2.59 5.67 -25.50
N SER A 161 1.35 5.30 -25.27
CA SER A 161 0.18 6.02 -25.82
C SER A 161 -1.09 5.79 -25.02
N HIS A 162 -2.09 6.63 -25.28
CA HIS A 162 -3.44 6.45 -24.76
C HIS A 162 -4.08 5.18 -25.33
N ARG A 163 -4.72 4.38 -24.47
CA ARG A 163 -5.39 3.12 -24.83
C ARG A 163 -6.71 2.97 -24.10
N ILE A 164 -7.66 2.33 -24.76
CA ILE A 164 -8.85 1.81 -24.11
C ILE A 164 -8.45 0.54 -23.39
N LEU A 165 -8.69 0.49 -22.07
CA LEU A 165 -8.37 -0.66 -21.25
C LEU A 165 -9.54 -1.64 -21.17
N GLY A 166 -9.22 -2.93 -21.11
CA GLY A 166 -10.19 -4.00 -21.01
C GLY A 166 -10.57 -4.65 -22.34
N SER A 167 -11.31 -5.74 -22.26
CA SER A 167 -11.92 -6.45 -23.39
C SER A 167 -13.33 -6.88 -23.04
N GLY A 168 -14.26 -6.77 -23.99
CA GLY A 168 -15.63 -7.24 -23.85
C GLY A 168 -15.78 -8.64 -24.45
N HIS A 169 -16.34 -9.55 -23.67
CA HIS A 169 -16.72 -10.88 -24.13
C HIS A 169 -18.25 -10.99 -24.04
N TYR A 170 -18.90 -11.04 -25.18
CA TYR A 170 -20.33 -11.26 -25.23
C TYR A 170 -20.62 -12.75 -25.02
N GLY A 171 -21.46 -13.08 -24.03
CA GLY A 171 -21.96 -14.44 -23.87
C GLY A 171 -22.78 -14.84 -25.10
N ASN A 172 -22.71 -16.10 -25.48
CA ASN A 172 -23.55 -16.69 -26.51
C ASN A 172 -24.96 -16.87 -25.98
#